data_f7732ddf8cfbb2cf5d597cb452ea89d7
#
_entry.id   f7732ddf8cfbb2cf5d597cb452ea89d7
#
_cell.length_a   1.000
_cell.length_b   1.000
_cell.length_c   1.000
_cell.angle_alpha   90.00
_cell.angle_beta   90.00
_cell.angle_gamma   90.00
#
_symmetry.space_group_name_H-M   'P 1'
#
loop_
_entity.id
_entity.type
_entity.pdbx_description
1 polymer ?
#
loop_
_entity_poly.entity_id
_entity_poly.type
_entity_poly.pdbx_seq_one_letter_code
_entity_poly.pdbx_strand_id
1 'polypeptide(L)'
;MYKAIIILLFSVCLSQISPAFNGETAYNYLLKQCEFGPRYPGSNKHLELKDYLIKFLSDKGDTLIIDKHTINHPYANNDINLYNLFLRFNLESENRIMLMAHWDTREIA
;
A
#
# COMPACT_ATOMS: atom_id res chain seq x y z
N MET A 1 -14.12 35.26 31.11
CA MET A 1 -13.75 35.60 29.72
C MET A 1 -12.36 35.09 29.32
N TYR A 2 -11.31 35.42 30.03
CA TYR A 2 -9.92 34.98 29.67
C TYR A 2 -9.70 33.47 29.62
N LYS A 3 -10.33 32.70 30.50
CA LYS A 3 -10.19 31.21 30.53
C LYS A 3 -10.76 30.57 29.24
N ALA A 4 -11.88 31.11 28.71
CA ALA A 4 -12.46 30.59 27.46
C ALA A 4 -11.58 30.91 26.23
N ILE A 5 -10.95 32.09 26.22
CA ILE A 5 -10.03 32.52 25.15
C ILE A 5 -8.76 31.63 25.15
N ILE A 6 -8.19 31.31 26.33
CA ILE A 6 -7.04 30.46 26.47
C ILE A 6 -7.35 29.03 25.95
N ILE A 7 -8.52 28.49 26.26
CA ILE A 7 -8.94 27.15 25.78
C ILE A 7 -9.09 27.15 24.26
N LEU A 8 -9.64 28.21 23.67
CA LEU A 8 -9.81 28.37 22.24
C LEU A 8 -8.45 28.45 21.52
N LEU A 9 -7.50 29.20 22.06
CA LEU A 9 -6.14 29.30 21.51
C LEU A 9 -5.39 27.97 21.61
N PHE A 10 -5.57 27.21 22.69
CA PHE A 10 -4.94 25.91 22.86
C PHE A 10 -5.49 24.85 21.89
N SER A 11 -6.80 24.89 21.60
CA SER A 11 -7.41 23.96 20.62
C SER A 11 -6.96 24.21 19.17
N VAL A 12 -6.67 25.47 18.81
CA VAL A 12 -6.10 25.80 17.47
C VAL A 12 -4.67 25.27 17.31
N CYS A 13 -3.88 25.25 18.39
CA CYS A 13 -2.52 24.70 18.35
C CYS A 13 -2.44 23.19 18.23
N LEU A 14 -3.55 22.46 18.46
CA LEU A 14 -3.62 21.00 18.36
C LEU A 14 -4.10 20.52 16.97
N SER A 15 -4.39 21.42 16.03
CA SER A 15 -4.74 21.02 14.68
C SER A 15 -3.50 20.40 14.01
N GLN A 16 -3.50 19.11 13.80
CA GLN A 16 -2.45 18.43 13.04
C GLN A 16 -2.56 18.86 11.58
N ILE A 17 -1.54 19.56 11.10
CA ILE A 17 -1.41 19.87 9.69
C ILE A 17 -1.03 18.58 8.99
N SER A 18 -1.91 18.10 8.10
CA SER A 18 -1.57 16.95 7.25
C SER A 18 -0.34 17.29 6.40
N PRO A 19 0.66 16.41 6.31
CA PRO A 19 1.82 16.66 5.45
C PRO A 19 1.37 16.84 4.01
N ALA A 20 2.05 17.75 3.29
CA ALA A 20 1.77 17.98 1.88
C ALA A 20 2.06 16.72 1.07
N PHE A 21 1.18 16.39 0.11
CA PHE A 21 1.40 15.29 -0.81
C PHE A 21 2.61 15.58 -1.71
N ASN A 22 3.56 14.65 -1.76
CA ASN A 22 4.73 14.75 -2.61
C ASN A 22 4.53 13.94 -3.91
N GLY A 23 4.06 14.62 -4.96
CA GLY A 23 3.79 14.00 -6.26
C GLY A 23 5.02 13.42 -6.95
N GLU A 24 6.19 14.04 -6.79
CA GLU A 24 7.44 13.56 -7.37
C GLU A 24 7.86 12.22 -6.74
N THR A 25 7.80 12.12 -5.42
CA THR A 25 8.09 10.86 -4.72
C THR A 25 7.11 9.77 -5.13
N ALA A 26 5.81 10.09 -5.23
CA ALA A 26 4.79 9.14 -5.68
C ALA A 26 5.04 8.65 -7.11
N TYR A 27 5.43 9.55 -8.02
CA TYR A 27 5.78 9.22 -9.39
C TYR A 27 7.03 8.33 -9.47
N ASN A 28 8.05 8.60 -8.66
CA ASN A 28 9.26 7.78 -8.60
C ASN A 28 8.97 6.36 -8.10
N TYR A 29 8.02 6.17 -7.16
CA TYR A 29 7.57 4.84 -6.76
C TYR A 29 6.84 4.10 -7.90
N LEU A 30 6.07 4.81 -8.71
CA LEU A 30 5.44 4.24 -9.90
C LEU A 30 6.48 3.79 -10.92
N LEU A 31 7.45 4.65 -11.24
CA LEU A 31 8.56 4.31 -12.14
C LEU A 31 9.32 3.08 -11.66
N LYS A 32 9.59 3.00 -10.34
CA LYS A 32 10.25 1.84 -9.75
C LYS A 32 9.48 0.54 -9.96
N GLN A 33 8.17 0.55 -9.87
CA GLN A 33 7.34 -0.61 -10.19
C GLN A 33 7.39 -0.95 -11.69
N CYS A 34 7.45 0.04 -12.57
CA CYS A 34 7.55 -0.16 -14.01
C CYS A 34 8.87 -0.80 -14.45
N GLU A 35 9.97 -0.58 -13.72
CA GLU A 35 11.29 -1.19 -13.99
C GLU A 35 11.24 -2.72 -13.96
N PHE A 36 10.31 -3.34 -13.22
CA PHE A 36 10.14 -4.79 -13.20
C PHE A 36 9.57 -5.34 -14.52
N GLY A 37 8.97 -4.48 -15.35
CA GLY A 37 8.33 -4.89 -16.61
C GLY A 37 7.01 -5.64 -16.40
N PRO A 38 6.61 -6.51 -17.35
CA PRO A 38 5.39 -7.32 -17.24
C PRO A 38 5.45 -8.23 -16.01
N ARG A 39 4.46 -8.07 -15.12
CA ARG A 39 4.40 -8.70 -13.79
C ARG A 39 3.03 -9.31 -13.51
N TYR A 40 2.56 -10.07 -14.48
CA TYR A 40 1.31 -10.80 -14.35
C TYR A 40 1.43 -11.96 -13.34
N PRO A 41 0.35 -12.34 -12.66
CA PRO A 41 0.35 -13.45 -11.71
C PRO A 41 0.91 -14.73 -12.31
N GLY A 42 1.84 -15.37 -11.59
CA GLY A 42 2.57 -16.55 -12.07
C GLY A 42 3.92 -16.26 -12.76
N SER A 43 4.19 -15.00 -13.15
CA SER A 43 5.48 -14.64 -13.74
C SER A 43 6.58 -14.45 -12.68
N ASN A 44 7.84 -14.63 -13.05
CA ASN A 44 8.98 -14.36 -12.18
C ASN A 44 9.01 -12.87 -11.76
N LYS A 45 8.64 -11.94 -12.66
CA LYS A 45 8.61 -10.52 -12.38
C LYS A 45 7.54 -10.13 -11.37
N HIS A 46 6.44 -10.86 -11.32
CA HIS A 46 5.44 -10.74 -10.28
C HIS A 46 6.01 -11.12 -8.89
N LEU A 47 6.77 -12.21 -8.80
CA LEU A 47 7.41 -12.62 -7.56
C LEU A 47 8.51 -11.64 -7.13
N GLU A 48 9.34 -11.17 -8.05
CA GLU A 48 10.37 -10.16 -7.77
C GLU A 48 9.75 -8.85 -7.22
N LEU A 49 8.69 -8.33 -7.86
CA LEU A 49 8.01 -7.13 -7.37
C LEU A 49 7.33 -7.39 -6.02
N LYS A 50 6.69 -8.55 -5.82
CA LYS A 50 6.13 -8.92 -4.51
C LYS A 50 7.19 -8.84 -3.41
N ASP A 51 8.37 -9.43 -3.61
CA ASP A 51 9.44 -9.44 -2.62
C ASP A 51 9.98 -8.02 -2.37
N TYR A 52 10.11 -7.21 -3.42
CA TYR A 52 10.44 -5.80 -3.29
C TYR A 52 9.40 -5.04 -2.45
N LEU A 53 8.10 -5.21 -2.74
CA LEU A 53 7.02 -4.53 -2.01
C LEU A 53 6.96 -4.98 -0.55
N ILE A 54 7.15 -6.27 -0.25
CA ILE A 54 7.21 -6.77 1.13
C ILE A 54 8.34 -6.08 1.88
N LYS A 55 9.55 -6.06 1.31
CA LYS A 55 10.70 -5.39 1.92
C LYS A 55 10.47 -3.89 2.10
N PHE A 56 9.90 -3.23 1.09
CA PHE A 56 9.62 -1.78 1.12
C PHE A 56 8.56 -1.41 2.16
N LEU A 57 7.54 -2.24 2.35
CA LEU A 57 6.41 -1.97 3.24
C LEU A 57 6.66 -2.40 4.69
N SER A 58 7.64 -3.28 4.94
CA SER A 58 7.83 -3.94 6.23
C SER A 58 8.07 -2.99 7.41
N ASP A 59 8.57 -1.79 7.16
CA ASP A 59 8.87 -0.75 8.17
C ASP A 59 7.98 0.51 8.04
N LYS A 60 6.94 0.48 7.20
CA LYS A 60 6.12 1.66 6.89
C LYS A 60 4.81 1.74 7.69
N GLY A 61 4.43 0.69 8.38
CA GLY A 61 3.20 0.62 9.16
C GLY A 61 3.31 -0.33 10.35
N ASP A 62 2.22 -0.49 11.09
CA ASP A 62 2.21 -1.30 12.31
C ASP A 62 2.21 -2.80 12.02
N THR A 63 1.57 -3.22 10.94
CA THR A 63 1.48 -4.64 10.56
C THR A 63 1.35 -4.78 9.06
N LEU A 64 2.20 -5.62 8.47
CA LEU A 64 2.09 -6.06 7.08
C LEU A 64 1.54 -7.50 7.05
N ILE A 65 0.42 -7.68 6.38
CA ILE A 65 -0.21 -8.99 6.16
C ILE A 65 0.00 -9.36 4.69
N ILE A 66 0.51 -10.57 4.46
CA ILE A 66 0.66 -11.16 3.14
C ILE A 66 -0.38 -12.26 3.01
N ASP A 67 -1.40 -11.99 2.21
CA ASP A 67 -2.49 -12.93 1.96
C ASP A 67 -2.23 -13.63 0.62
N LYS A 68 -2.09 -14.95 0.67
CA LYS A 68 -1.77 -15.79 -0.48
C LYS A 68 -2.95 -16.69 -0.83
N HIS A 69 -3.35 -16.67 -2.10
CA HIS A 69 -4.32 -17.58 -2.67
C HIS A 69 -3.73 -18.35 -3.84
N THR A 70 -4.06 -19.62 -3.94
CA THR A 70 -3.70 -20.45 -5.10
C THR A 70 -4.95 -20.70 -5.92
N ILE A 71 -4.87 -20.42 -7.22
CA ILE A 71 -5.95 -20.66 -8.17
C ILE A 71 -5.42 -21.41 -9.39
N ASN A 72 -6.30 -22.10 -10.10
CA ASN A 72 -5.97 -22.69 -11.40
C ASN A 72 -5.75 -21.56 -12.41
N HIS A 73 -4.69 -21.67 -13.20
CA HIS A 73 -4.40 -20.72 -14.26
C HIS A 73 -5.53 -20.74 -15.31
N PRO A 74 -6.11 -19.57 -15.68
CA PRO A 74 -7.28 -19.55 -16.58
C PRO A 74 -7.00 -20.04 -18.00
N TYR A 75 -5.72 -20.03 -18.43
CA TYR A 75 -5.33 -20.36 -19.81
C TYR A 75 -4.28 -21.47 -19.90
N ALA A 76 -3.85 -22.06 -18.78
CA ALA A 76 -2.82 -23.10 -18.73
C ALA A 76 -3.19 -24.16 -17.70
N ASN A 77 -2.66 -25.36 -17.85
CA ASN A 77 -2.94 -26.48 -16.93
C ASN A 77 -1.95 -26.51 -15.75
N ASN A 78 -1.89 -25.40 -15.01
CA ASN A 78 -1.06 -25.28 -13.81
C ASN A 78 -1.73 -24.30 -12.81
N ASP A 79 -1.30 -24.38 -11.56
CA ASP A 79 -1.74 -23.45 -10.53
C ASP A 79 -0.87 -22.20 -10.50
N ILE A 80 -1.47 -21.07 -10.15
CA ILE A 80 -0.78 -19.82 -9.88
C ILE A 80 -1.11 -19.28 -8.49
N ASN A 81 -0.15 -18.58 -7.91
CA ASN A 81 -0.32 -17.92 -6.62
C ASN A 81 -0.62 -16.44 -6.82
N LEU A 82 -1.69 -15.98 -6.19
CA LEU A 82 -2.06 -14.57 -6.07
C LEU A 82 -1.64 -14.07 -4.71
N TYR A 83 -1.25 -12.79 -4.62
CA TYR A 83 -0.81 -12.18 -3.37
C TYR A 83 -1.48 -10.83 -3.18
N ASN A 84 -2.13 -10.65 -2.01
CA ASN A 84 -2.57 -9.35 -1.54
C ASN A 84 -1.66 -8.90 -0.40
N LEU A 85 -1.27 -7.65 -0.39
CA LEU A 85 -0.45 -7.05 0.65
C LEU A 85 -1.28 -6.00 1.39
N PHE A 86 -1.50 -6.21 2.68
CA PHE A 86 -2.26 -5.29 3.53
C PHE A 86 -1.31 -4.63 4.52
N LEU A 87 -1.04 -3.35 4.36
CA LEU A 87 -0.33 -2.57 5.35
C LEU A 87 -1.35 -1.85 6.25
N ARG A 88 -1.25 -2.08 7.55
CA ARG A 88 -2.17 -1.54 8.54
C ARG A 88 -1.48 -0.48 9.39
N PHE A 89 -2.23 0.56 9.73
CA PHE A 89 -1.79 1.67 10.57
C PHE A 89 -2.78 1.88 11.70
N ASN A 90 -2.31 2.34 12.85
CA ASN A 90 -3.09 2.70 14.02
C ASN A 90 -4.10 1.61 14.40
N LEU A 91 -3.59 0.46 14.82
CA LEU A 91 -4.39 -0.76 15.07
C LEU A 91 -5.51 -0.55 16.10
N GLU A 92 -5.34 0.40 17.03
CA GLU A 92 -6.29 0.72 18.09
C GLU A 92 -7.47 1.60 17.62
N SER A 93 -7.41 2.18 16.41
CA SER A 93 -8.49 3.01 15.90
C SER A 93 -9.70 2.18 15.51
N GLU A 94 -10.89 2.56 15.96
CA GLU A 94 -12.15 1.97 15.55
C GLU A 94 -12.58 2.40 14.13
N ASN A 95 -12.18 3.61 13.72
CA ASN A 95 -12.46 4.14 12.38
C ASN A 95 -11.39 3.66 11.40
N ARG A 96 -11.83 3.07 10.28
CA ARG A 96 -10.95 2.51 9.26
C ARG A 96 -11.24 3.11 7.89
N ILE A 97 -10.17 3.41 7.16
CA ILE A 97 -10.20 3.75 5.73
C ILE A 97 -9.34 2.72 5.02
N MET A 98 -9.84 2.16 3.92
CA MET A 98 -9.08 1.25 3.06
C MET A 98 -8.76 1.97 1.75
N LEU A 99 -7.46 2.03 1.41
CA LEU A 99 -6.99 2.44 0.09
C LEU A 99 -6.54 1.20 -0.66
N MET A 100 -6.99 1.04 -1.89
CA MET A 100 -6.69 -0.15 -2.71
C MET A 100 -6.08 0.26 -4.04
N ALA A 101 -5.05 -0.48 -4.45
CA ALA A 101 -4.46 -0.37 -5.78
C ALA A 101 -3.95 -1.75 -6.21
N HIS A 102 -4.11 -2.11 -7.49
CA HIS A 102 -3.47 -3.30 -8.02
C HIS A 102 -2.00 -2.99 -8.38
N TRP A 103 -1.15 -3.98 -8.27
CA TRP A 103 0.30 -3.87 -8.54
C TRP A 103 0.78 -4.84 -9.62
N ASP A 104 -0.06 -5.76 -10.04
CA ASP A 104 0.16 -6.69 -11.14
C ASP A 104 -0.21 -6.09 -12.51
N THR A 105 0.13 -6.80 -13.58
CA THR A 105 -0.24 -6.47 -14.96
C THR A 105 -1.07 -7.60 -15.56
N ARG A 106 -1.64 -7.36 -16.73
CA ARG A 106 -2.22 -8.43 -17.55
C ARG A 106 -1.11 -9.27 -18.18
N GLU A 107 -1.40 -10.55 -18.39
CA GLU A 107 -0.54 -11.46 -19.15
C GLU A 107 -0.65 -11.19 -20.65
N ILE A 108 -1.87 -10.91 -21.12
CA ILE A 108 -2.22 -10.67 -22.52
C ILE A 108 -2.86 -9.28 -22.62
N ALA A 109 -2.46 -8.51 -23.62
CA ALA A 109 -3.01 -7.18 -23.89
C ALA A 109 -4.35 -7.24 -24.60
#